data_dd258ec11eb696d8ebbbeb06befe4af6
#
_entry.id   dd258ec11eb696d8ebbbeb06befe4af6
#
_cell.length_a   1.000
_cell.length_b   1.000
_cell.length_c   1.000
_cell.angle_alpha   90.00
_cell.angle_beta   90.00
_cell.angle_gamma   90.00
#
_symmetry.space_group_name_H-M   'P 1'
#
loop_
_entity.id
_entity.type
_entity.pdbx_description
1 polymer ?
#
loop_
_entity_poly.entity_id
_entity_poly.type
_entity_poly.pdbx_seq_one_letter_code
_entity_poly.pdbx_strand_id
1 'polypeptide(L)'
;MTEDKARKRSIRTRMAKTGESYTAARRHVVKPAQETIARESVDLGKSDESILRGSGKAWEEWFSILDAWGAQERTHTEIARYVNEQHEVSGWWAQTVTVGYERGRGMRGVNERASGYYVGVSKTIPVGVNELFDEFTNARKRNRWLEPGTLRTRTSQPGKSARFDFRDGEGRVHVYFSSKGKSKATVHVDHERLSDAGAVAEMRAFWKERLAELSHRVTR
;
A
#
# COMPACT_ATOMS: atom_id res chain seq x y z
N MET A 1 -38.90 -14.72 -8.32
CA MET A 1 -39.87 -14.56 -9.46
C MET A 1 -40.39 -13.14 -9.67
N THR A 2 -40.17 -12.17 -8.78
CA THR A 2 -40.73 -10.80 -8.83
C THR A 2 -39.92 -9.78 -9.65
N GLU A 3 -38.59 -9.88 -9.63
CA GLU A 3 -37.70 -8.93 -10.36
C GLU A 3 -37.80 -8.98 -11.87
N ASP A 4 -38.00 -10.16 -12.44
CA ASP A 4 -38.08 -10.33 -13.89
C ASP A 4 -39.37 -9.74 -14.49
N LYS A 5 -40.48 -9.72 -13.72
CA LYS A 5 -41.73 -9.07 -14.12
C LYS A 5 -41.63 -7.54 -14.08
N ALA A 6 -41.00 -6.97 -13.05
CA ALA A 6 -40.77 -5.55 -12.93
C ALA A 6 -39.85 -5.03 -14.06
N ARG A 7 -38.79 -5.75 -14.35
CA ARG A 7 -37.84 -5.46 -15.44
C ARG A 7 -38.52 -5.46 -16.82
N LYS A 8 -39.29 -6.49 -17.13
CA LYS A 8 -40.05 -6.55 -18.39
C LYS A 8 -41.07 -5.41 -18.52
N ARG A 9 -41.69 -4.99 -17.43
CA ARG A 9 -42.62 -3.86 -17.40
C ARG A 9 -41.89 -2.55 -17.70
N SER A 10 -40.72 -2.30 -17.10
CA SER A 10 -39.93 -1.09 -17.35
C SER A 10 -39.45 -1.01 -18.80
N ILE A 11 -39.03 -2.13 -19.40
CA ILE A 11 -38.66 -2.17 -20.82
C ILE A 11 -39.85 -1.81 -21.72
N ARG A 12 -41.03 -2.39 -21.48
CA ARG A 12 -42.24 -2.07 -22.27
C ARG A 12 -42.68 -0.63 -22.12
N THR A 13 -42.60 -0.06 -20.90
CA THR A 13 -42.91 1.34 -20.65
C THR A 13 -42.00 2.28 -21.43
N ARG A 14 -40.71 1.98 -21.51
CA ARG A 14 -39.74 2.72 -22.27
C ARG A 14 -40.02 2.61 -23.78
N MET A 15 -40.27 1.41 -24.30
CA MET A 15 -40.66 1.20 -25.70
C MET A 15 -41.89 2.04 -26.08
N ALA A 16 -42.93 2.06 -25.24
CA ALA A 16 -44.13 2.86 -25.48
C ALA A 16 -43.86 4.35 -25.48
N LYS A 17 -42.87 4.83 -24.72
CA LYS A 17 -42.52 6.25 -24.60
C LYS A 17 -41.57 6.73 -25.70
N THR A 18 -40.67 5.89 -26.19
CA THR A 18 -39.56 6.26 -27.09
C THR A 18 -39.71 5.70 -28.52
N GLY A 19 -40.60 4.74 -28.74
CA GLY A 19 -40.75 4.04 -30.03
C GLY A 19 -39.60 3.11 -30.39
N GLU A 20 -38.62 2.91 -29.49
CA GLU A 20 -37.46 2.06 -29.75
C GLU A 20 -37.77 0.55 -29.63
N SER A 21 -37.00 -0.29 -30.32
CA SER A 21 -37.18 -1.75 -30.28
C SER A 21 -36.93 -2.32 -28.88
N TYR A 22 -37.48 -3.52 -28.58
CA TYR A 22 -37.30 -4.19 -27.32
C TYR A 22 -35.80 -4.38 -26.97
N THR A 23 -34.96 -4.69 -27.95
CA THR A 23 -33.51 -4.83 -27.78
C THR A 23 -32.82 -3.52 -27.44
N ALA A 24 -33.24 -2.40 -28.04
CA ALA A 24 -32.71 -1.08 -27.71
C ALA A 24 -33.17 -0.62 -26.31
N ALA A 25 -34.49 -0.72 -26.04
CA ALA A 25 -35.01 -0.42 -24.71
C ALA A 25 -34.41 -1.27 -23.59
N ARG A 26 -34.16 -2.54 -23.87
CA ARG A 26 -33.50 -3.47 -22.92
C ARG A 26 -32.05 -3.02 -22.59
N ARG A 27 -31.28 -2.53 -23.56
CA ARG A 27 -29.91 -2.00 -23.31
C ARG A 27 -29.91 -0.80 -22.35
N HIS A 28 -30.97 -0.02 -22.33
CA HIS A 28 -31.10 1.15 -21.47
C HIS A 28 -31.75 0.85 -20.11
N VAL A 29 -32.68 -0.11 -20.05
CA VAL A 29 -33.38 -0.49 -18.81
C VAL A 29 -32.63 -1.57 -18.06
N VAL A 30 -32.00 -2.49 -18.77
CA VAL A 30 -30.94 -3.34 -18.29
C VAL A 30 -29.69 -2.53 -18.61
N LYS A 31 -29.26 -1.61 -17.72
CA LYS A 31 -27.82 -1.38 -17.60
C LYS A 31 -27.24 -2.78 -17.63
N PRO A 32 -26.17 -3.06 -18.45
CA PRO A 32 -25.47 -4.31 -18.24
C PRO A 32 -25.33 -4.32 -16.72
N ALA A 33 -25.80 -5.38 -16.07
CA ALA A 33 -25.21 -5.72 -14.81
C ALA A 33 -23.74 -5.68 -15.21
N GLN A 34 -23.09 -4.53 -14.97
CA GLN A 34 -21.70 -4.58 -14.71
C GLN A 34 -21.67 -5.73 -13.77
N GLU A 35 -21.11 -6.84 -14.25
CA GLU A 35 -20.55 -7.80 -13.35
C GLU A 35 -19.75 -6.96 -12.39
N THR A 36 -20.41 -6.58 -11.34
CA THR A 36 -19.81 -6.35 -10.06
C THR A 36 -19.45 -7.76 -9.57
N ILE A 37 -18.58 -8.44 -10.33
CA ILE A 37 -17.44 -9.05 -9.68
C ILE A 37 -16.97 -7.87 -8.84
N ALA A 38 -17.14 -7.95 -7.51
CA ALA A 38 -16.40 -7.12 -6.61
C ALA A 38 -14.95 -7.29 -7.07
N ARG A 39 -14.51 -6.40 -7.97
CA ARG A 39 -13.11 -6.10 -8.17
C ARG A 39 -12.81 -5.54 -6.80
N GLU A 40 -12.20 -6.37 -5.95
CA GLU A 40 -11.43 -5.86 -4.81
C GLU A 40 -10.70 -4.68 -5.41
N SER A 41 -11.06 -3.49 -4.97
CA SER A 41 -10.55 -2.27 -5.58
C SER A 41 -9.04 -2.34 -5.38
N VAL A 42 -8.31 -2.57 -6.46
CA VAL A 42 -6.85 -2.70 -6.39
C VAL A 42 -6.33 -1.43 -5.75
N ASP A 43 -5.63 -1.55 -4.64
CA ASP A 43 -5.03 -0.42 -3.95
C ASP A 43 -3.92 0.18 -4.83
N LEU A 44 -4.24 1.22 -5.57
CA LEU A 44 -3.29 1.97 -6.40
C LEU A 44 -2.34 2.84 -5.56
N GLY A 45 -2.55 2.91 -4.23
CA GLY A 45 -1.73 3.66 -3.29
C GLY A 45 -2.08 5.14 -3.15
N LYS A 46 -2.84 5.72 -4.06
CA LYS A 46 -3.35 7.11 -4.01
C LYS A 46 -4.76 7.18 -4.60
N SER A 47 -5.58 8.08 -4.05
CA SER A 47 -6.89 8.40 -4.63
C SER A 47 -6.76 9.15 -5.97
N ASP A 48 -7.80 9.09 -6.82
CA ASP A 48 -7.88 9.84 -8.07
C ASP A 48 -7.61 11.33 -7.88
N GLU A 49 -8.20 11.94 -6.85
CA GLU A 49 -7.99 13.35 -6.53
C GLU A 49 -6.52 13.65 -6.19
N SER A 50 -5.87 12.76 -5.43
CA SER A 50 -4.49 12.94 -5.02
C SER A 50 -3.52 12.80 -6.20
N ILE A 51 -3.74 11.81 -7.08
CA ILE A 51 -2.87 11.60 -8.25
C ILE A 51 -3.07 12.71 -9.28
N LEU A 52 -4.30 13.15 -9.53
CA LEU A 52 -4.60 14.27 -10.42
C LEU A 52 -3.89 15.56 -9.98
N ARG A 53 -4.01 15.91 -8.69
CA ARG A 53 -3.36 17.10 -8.13
C ARG A 53 -1.84 17.05 -8.19
N GLY A 54 -1.25 15.87 -8.03
CA GLY A 54 0.21 15.73 -7.93
C GLY A 54 0.93 15.42 -9.23
N SER A 55 0.26 14.76 -10.18
CA SER A 55 0.83 14.36 -11.47
C SER A 55 0.14 14.98 -12.69
N GLY A 56 -0.91 15.78 -12.46
CA GLY A 56 -1.65 16.47 -13.52
C GLY A 56 -2.69 15.63 -14.26
N LYS A 57 -2.80 14.32 -13.98
CA LYS A 57 -3.71 13.38 -14.64
C LYS A 57 -4.34 12.42 -13.64
N ALA A 58 -5.59 12.00 -13.90
CA ALA A 58 -6.28 10.97 -13.15
C ALA A 58 -5.77 9.56 -13.49
N TRP A 59 -6.09 8.55 -12.66
CA TRP A 59 -5.65 7.18 -12.92
C TRP A 59 -6.09 6.64 -14.27
N GLU A 60 -7.33 6.88 -14.70
CA GLU A 60 -7.84 6.41 -15.98
C GLU A 60 -7.00 6.94 -17.16
N GLU A 61 -6.61 8.22 -17.11
CA GLU A 61 -5.78 8.85 -18.12
C GLU A 61 -4.36 8.28 -18.10
N TRP A 62 -3.77 8.07 -16.91
CA TRP A 62 -2.46 7.43 -16.78
C TRP A 62 -2.46 6.01 -17.31
N PHE A 63 -3.47 5.21 -17.00
CA PHE A 63 -3.60 3.87 -17.55
C PHE A 63 -3.69 3.88 -19.06
N SER A 64 -4.48 4.76 -19.64
CA SER A 64 -4.62 4.91 -21.09
C SER A 64 -3.28 5.25 -21.78
N ILE A 65 -2.53 6.21 -21.24
CA ILE A 65 -1.24 6.65 -21.76
C ILE A 65 -0.21 5.51 -21.68
N LEU A 66 -0.10 4.86 -20.53
CA LEU A 66 0.91 3.84 -20.30
C LEU A 66 0.60 2.55 -21.05
N ASP A 67 -0.66 2.16 -21.18
CA ASP A 67 -1.07 1.03 -22.02
C ASP A 67 -0.75 1.28 -23.50
N ALA A 68 -1.08 2.47 -24.00
CA ALA A 68 -0.79 2.85 -25.38
C ALA A 68 0.73 2.88 -25.68
N TRP A 69 1.55 3.18 -24.67
CA TRP A 69 3.02 3.14 -24.80
C TRP A 69 3.60 1.73 -24.63
N GLY A 70 2.81 0.73 -24.28
CA GLY A 70 3.26 -0.64 -24.05
C GLY A 70 4.01 -0.84 -22.73
N ALA A 71 3.62 -0.11 -21.70
CA ALA A 71 4.31 -0.13 -20.40
C ALA A 71 4.28 -1.52 -19.72
N GLN A 72 3.35 -2.41 -20.08
CA GLN A 72 3.27 -3.75 -19.50
C GLN A 72 4.50 -4.63 -19.85
N GLU A 73 5.19 -4.32 -20.93
CA GLU A 73 6.40 -5.03 -21.37
C GLU A 73 7.70 -4.33 -20.94
N ARG A 74 7.59 -3.32 -20.07
CA ARG A 74 8.71 -2.49 -19.65
C ARG A 74 9.05 -2.64 -18.19
N THR A 75 10.30 -2.32 -17.87
CA THR A 75 10.75 -2.32 -16.47
C THR A 75 10.22 -1.12 -15.71
N HIS A 76 10.12 -1.25 -14.39
CA HIS A 76 9.75 -0.14 -13.49
C HIS A 76 10.54 1.15 -13.76
N THR A 77 11.86 1.02 -13.99
CA THR A 77 12.74 2.17 -14.24
C THR A 77 12.41 2.87 -15.55
N GLU A 78 12.08 2.12 -16.60
CA GLU A 78 11.70 2.68 -17.90
C GLU A 78 10.36 3.40 -17.79
N ILE A 79 9.37 2.80 -17.10
CA ILE A 79 8.06 3.43 -16.90
C ILE A 79 8.20 4.73 -16.11
N ALA A 80 8.93 4.70 -14.99
CA ALA A 80 9.13 5.90 -14.17
C ALA A 80 9.87 7.01 -14.91
N ARG A 81 10.86 6.64 -15.73
CA ARG A 81 11.59 7.59 -16.59
C ARG A 81 10.66 8.20 -17.64
N TYR A 82 9.86 7.38 -18.33
CA TYR A 82 8.89 7.84 -19.32
C TYR A 82 7.91 8.86 -18.72
N VAL A 83 7.31 8.54 -17.57
CA VAL A 83 6.40 9.45 -16.86
C VAL A 83 7.09 10.75 -16.46
N ASN A 84 8.34 10.68 -15.97
CA ASN A 84 9.10 11.87 -15.56
C ASN A 84 9.49 12.75 -16.76
N GLU A 85 10.08 12.18 -17.81
CA GLU A 85 10.68 12.92 -18.91
C GLU A 85 9.65 13.34 -19.97
N GLN A 86 8.68 12.50 -20.31
CA GLN A 86 7.71 12.78 -21.37
C GLN A 86 6.47 13.53 -20.88
N HIS A 87 6.20 13.52 -19.58
CA HIS A 87 5.03 14.19 -18.99
C HIS A 87 5.41 15.23 -17.94
N GLU A 88 6.70 15.54 -17.78
CA GLU A 88 7.22 16.57 -16.84
C GLU A 88 6.76 16.39 -15.39
N VAL A 89 6.48 15.14 -15.01
CA VAL A 89 6.03 14.80 -13.66
C VAL A 89 7.25 14.66 -12.75
N SER A 90 7.22 15.29 -11.57
CA SER A 90 8.34 15.18 -10.62
C SER A 90 8.68 13.73 -10.27
N GLY A 91 9.95 13.44 -9.97
CA GLY A 91 10.43 12.08 -9.75
C GLY A 91 9.63 11.29 -8.71
N TRP A 92 9.17 11.93 -7.63
CA TRP A 92 8.33 11.27 -6.62
C TRP A 92 6.96 10.88 -7.17
N TRP A 93 6.32 11.76 -7.92
CA TRP A 93 5.03 11.47 -8.54
C TRP A 93 5.16 10.48 -9.69
N ALA A 94 6.25 10.52 -10.47
CA ALA A 94 6.52 9.54 -11.50
C ALA A 94 6.64 8.12 -10.92
N GLN A 95 7.35 7.95 -9.80
CA GLN A 95 7.38 6.69 -9.05
C GLN A 95 5.99 6.28 -8.55
N THR A 96 5.19 7.24 -8.06
CA THR A 96 3.84 6.97 -7.56
C THR A 96 2.90 6.48 -8.67
N VAL A 97 2.92 7.14 -9.84
CA VAL A 97 2.18 6.73 -11.05
C VAL A 97 2.59 5.33 -11.48
N THR A 98 3.91 5.08 -11.58
CA THR A 98 4.44 3.78 -12.00
C THR A 98 3.98 2.65 -11.08
N VAL A 99 4.11 2.82 -9.75
CA VAL A 99 3.68 1.81 -8.77
C VAL A 99 2.17 1.55 -8.85
N GLY A 100 1.35 2.59 -8.99
CA GLY A 100 -0.10 2.45 -9.11
C GLY A 100 -0.50 1.75 -10.40
N TYR A 101 0.15 2.08 -11.52
CA TYR A 101 -0.04 1.40 -12.80
C TYR A 101 0.32 -0.09 -12.72
N GLU A 102 1.52 -0.42 -12.22
CA GLU A 102 1.97 -1.80 -12.03
C GLU A 102 0.99 -2.63 -11.18
N ARG A 103 0.46 -2.03 -10.10
CA ARG A 103 -0.57 -2.66 -9.26
C ARG A 103 -1.87 -2.88 -10.03
N GLY A 104 -2.35 -1.86 -10.73
CA GLY A 104 -3.59 -1.92 -11.51
C GLY A 104 -3.54 -2.91 -12.66
N ARG A 105 -2.34 -3.23 -13.18
CA ARG A 105 -2.12 -4.24 -14.22
C ARG A 105 -1.66 -5.59 -13.67
N GLY A 106 -1.61 -5.76 -12.34
CA GLY A 106 -1.17 -7.01 -11.72
C GLY A 106 0.32 -7.33 -11.90
N MET A 107 1.12 -6.35 -12.33
CA MET A 107 2.58 -6.48 -12.48
C MET A 107 3.30 -6.43 -11.13
N ARG A 108 2.64 -5.93 -10.09
CA ARG A 108 3.16 -5.79 -8.73
C ARG A 108 2.05 -5.95 -7.70
N GLY A 109 2.31 -6.72 -6.67
CA GLY A 109 1.44 -6.82 -5.49
C GLY A 109 1.50 -5.58 -4.58
N VAL A 110 0.48 -5.42 -3.75
CA VAL A 110 0.51 -4.41 -2.69
C VAL A 110 1.60 -4.79 -1.68
N ASN A 111 2.44 -3.82 -1.30
CA ASN A 111 3.62 -4.02 -0.45
C ASN A 111 4.72 -4.93 -1.07
N GLU A 112 4.77 -5.06 -2.39
CA GLU A 112 5.81 -5.77 -3.12
C GLU A 112 6.91 -4.81 -3.60
N ARG A 113 8.16 -5.25 -3.54
CA ARG A 113 9.36 -4.61 -4.09
C ARG A 113 10.18 -5.67 -4.83
N ALA A 114 11.18 -5.27 -5.59
CA ALA A 114 12.09 -6.20 -6.28
C ALA A 114 12.79 -7.20 -5.33
N SER A 115 12.92 -6.85 -4.05
CA SER A 115 13.53 -7.70 -3.01
C SER A 115 12.54 -8.58 -2.25
N GLY A 116 11.27 -8.63 -2.64
CA GLY A 116 10.18 -9.32 -1.96
C GLY A 116 9.18 -8.35 -1.31
N TYR A 117 8.28 -8.89 -0.51
CA TYR A 117 7.27 -8.10 0.17
C TYR A 117 7.84 -7.37 1.40
N TYR A 118 7.16 -6.31 1.83
CA TYR A 118 7.54 -5.55 3.01
C TYR A 118 6.32 -5.06 3.79
N VAL A 119 6.54 -4.74 5.06
CA VAL A 119 5.55 -4.09 5.91
C VAL A 119 6.16 -2.96 6.71
N GLY A 120 5.50 -1.82 6.74
CA GLY A 120 5.83 -0.68 7.60
C GLY A 120 4.82 -0.56 8.75
N VAL A 121 5.31 -0.38 9.98
CA VAL A 121 4.50 -0.13 11.17
C VAL A 121 5.13 1.00 11.99
N SER A 122 4.32 1.98 12.37
CA SER A 122 4.78 3.11 13.20
C SER A 122 4.02 3.17 14.50
N LYS A 123 4.70 3.63 15.56
CA LYS A 123 4.07 3.97 16.83
C LYS A 123 4.79 5.16 17.46
N THR A 124 4.00 6.08 17.99
CA THR A 124 4.52 7.16 18.82
C THR A 124 4.43 6.75 20.29
N ILE A 125 5.55 6.87 21.00
CA ILE A 125 5.73 6.39 22.38
C ILE A 125 6.16 7.60 23.24
N PRO A 126 5.65 7.75 24.48
CA PRO A 126 5.93 8.89 25.34
C PRO A 126 7.26 8.74 26.10
N VAL A 127 8.35 8.58 25.36
CA VAL A 127 9.73 8.57 25.85
C VAL A 127 10.64 9.33 24.90
N GLY A 128 11.82 9.76 25.38
CA GLY A 128 12.81 10.45 24.55
C GLY A 128 13.36 9.54 23.44
N VAL A 129 13.79 10.15 22.33
CA VAL A 129 14.28 9.42 21.16
C VAL A 129 15.49 8.51 21.46
N ASN A 130 16.38 8.95 22.34
CA ASN A 130 17.56 8.16 22.74
C ASN A 130 17.19 6.96 23.62
N GLU A 131 16.21 7.13 24.49
CA GLU A 131 15.68 6.04 25.30
C GLU A 131 14.98 5.01 24.42
N LEU A 132 14.14 5.45 23.49
CA LEU A 132 13.49 4.59 22.52
C LEU A 132 14.47 3.86 21.62
N PHE A 133 15.54 4.51 21.19
CA PHE A 133 16.64 3.90 20.45
C PHE A 133 17.34 2.81 21.27
N ASP A 134 17.61 3.05 22.54
CA ASP A 134 18.26 2.10 23.43
C ASP A 134 17.39 0.86 23.72
N GLU A 135 16.06 1.01 23.77
CA GLU A 135 15.13 -0.12 23.86
C GLU A 135 15.25 -1.11 22.69
N PHE A 136 15.64 -0.65 21.51
CA PHE A 136 15.88 -1.53 20.36
C PHE A 136 17.31 -2.05 20.27
N THR A 137 18.31 -1.25 20.61
CA THR A 137 19.72 -1.58 20.35
C THR A 137 20.40 -2.31 21.51
N ASN A 138 19.95 -2.07 22.74
CA ASN A 138 20.40 -2.80 23.92
C ASN A 138 19.67 -4.15 24.02
N ALA A 139 20.40 -5.25 23.90
CA ALA A 139 19.82 -6.60 23.90
C ALA A 139 19.03 -6.92 25.18
N ARG A 140 19.51 -6.46 26.37
CA ARG A 140 18.81 -6.71 27.65
C ARG A 140 17.46 -5.98 27.70
N LYS A 141 17.39 -4.75 27.21
CA LYS A 141 16.16 -3.97 27.13
C LYS A 141 15.22 -4.57 26.11
N ARG A 142 15.71 -4.84 24.91
CA ARG A 142 14.93 -5.43 23.82
C ARG A 142 14.28 -6.77 24.21
N ASN A 143 15.02 -7.65 24.87
CA ASN A 143 14.52 -8.96 25.30
C ASN A 143 13.42 -8.91 26.37
N ARG A 144 13.04 -7.72 26.84
CA ARG A 144 11.92 -7.56 27.77
C ARG A 144 10.56 -7.44 27.07
N TRP A 145 10.55 -7.06 25.80
CA TRP A 145 9.35 -6.85 25.00
C TRP A 145 9.37 -7.61 23.67
N LEU A 146 10.50 -8.14 23.28
CA LEU A 146 10.70 -8.94 22.09
C LEU A 146 11.44 -10.24 22.48
N GLU A 147 11.00 -11.35 21.90
CA GLU A 147 11.63 -12.66 22.15
C GLU A 147 13.13 -12.63 21.81
N PRO A 148 14.00 -13.18 22.68
CA PRO A 148 15.44 -13.28 22.39
C PRO A 148 15.71 -13.97 21.06
N GLY A 149 16.65 -13.44 20.28
CA GLY A 149 16.98 -13.97 18.95
C GLY A 149 16.14 -13.40 17.80
N THR A 150 15.00 -12.74 18.08
CA THR A 150 14.16 -12.15 17.00
C THR A 150 14.90 -11.10 16.17
N LEU A 151 15.75 -10.27 16.79
CA LEU A 151 16.54 -9.24 16.11
C LEU A 151 18.03 -9.38 16.44
N ARG A 152 18.83 -9.51 15.39
CA ARG A 152 20.29 -9.43 15.46
C ARG A 152 20.76 -8.12 14.86
N THR A 153 21.39 -7.27 15.68
CA THR A 153 21.86 -5.94 15.25
C THR A 153 22.96 -6.05 14.20
N ARG A 154 22.82 -5.33 13.11
CA ARG A 154 23.83 -5.16 12.04
C ARG A 154 24.57 -3.84 12.15
N THR A 155 23.81 -2.77 12.07
CA THR A 155 24.32 -1.40 12.14
C THR A 155 23.34 -0.51 12.90
N SER A 156 23.83 0.56 13.50
CA SER A 156 23.00 1.56 14.15
C SER A 156 23.62 2.95 14.07
N GLN A 157 22.75 3.95 14.04
CA GLN A 157 23.08 5.36 14.14
C GLN A 157 22.30 5.93 15.34
N PRO A 158 22.98 6.35 16.41
CA PRO A 158 22.34 6.77 17.65
C PRO A 158 21.22 7.79 17.43
N GLY A 159 20.06 7.53 18.00
CA GLY A 159 18.88 8.37 17.93
C GLY A 159 18.23 8.51 16.53
N LYS A 160 18.76 7.87 15.49
CA LYS A 160 18.27 8.00 14.11
C LYS A 160 17.72 6.70 13.55
N SER A 161 18.55 5.64 13.51
CA SER A 161 18.14 4.39 12.90
C SER A 161 18.93 3.20 13.40
N ALA A 162 18.37 2.01 13.24
CA ALA A 162 19.06 0.75 13.43
C ALA A 162 18.63 -0.28 12.39
N ARG A 163 19.52 -1.18 12.00
CA ARG A 163 19.26 -2.25 11.05
C ARG A 163 19.53 -3.58 11.71
N PHE A 164 18.64 -4.53 11.47
CA PHE A 164 18.70 -5.85 12.05
C PHE A 164 18.47 -6.92 10.99
N ASP A 165 19.05 -8.11 11.22
CA ASP A 165 18.51 -9.33 10.64
C ASP A 165 17.36 -9.81 11.53
N PHE A 166 16.28 -10.29 10.91
CA PHE A 166 15.14 -10.85 11.60
C PHE A 166 15.31 -12.37 11.69
N ARG A 167 15.23 -12.92 12.91
CA ARG A 167 15.51 -14.31 13.19
C ARG A 167 16.76 -14.77 12.42
N ASP A 168 16.93 -15.98 12.05
CA ASP A 168 18.14 -16.46 11.38
C ASP A 168 18.27 -16.07 9.89
N GLY A 169 17.81 -14.86 9.54
CA GLY A 169 17.92 -14.30 8.18
C GLY A 169 16.64 -14.37 7.36
N GLU A 170 15.52 -14.75 7.98
CA GLU A 170 14.19 -14.78 7.34
C GLU A 170 13.71 -13.42 6.82
N GLY A 171 14.35 -12.33 7.22
CA GLY A 171 14.02 -11.00 6.78
C GLY A 171 15.03 -9.95 7.21
N ARG A 172 14.77 -8.72 6.85
CA ARG A 172 15.51 -7.55 7.32
C ARG A 172 14.58 -6.54 7.95
N VAL A 173 15.01 -5.99 9.07
CA VAL A 173 14.25 -4.98 9.81
C VAL A 173 15.06 -3.69 9.87
N HIS A 174 14.51 -2.63 9.32
CA HIS A 174 15.03 -1.29 9.43
C HIS A 174 14.14 -0.50 10.39
N VAL A 175 14.75 0.11 11.39
CA VAL A 175 14.03 0.89 12.40
C VAL A 175 14.52 2.33 12.33
N TYR A 176 13.57 3.25 12.24
CA TYR A 176 13.83 4.68 12.21
C TYR A 176 13.21 5.34 13.44
N PHE A 177 13.92 6.29 13.99
CA PHE A 177 13.52 7.00 15.19
C PHE A 177 13.40 8.50 14.89
N SER A 178 12.29 9.10 15.28
CA SER A 178 12.03 10.52 15.09
C SER A 178 11.59 11.16 16.40
N SER A 179 12.31 12.18 16.85
CA SER A 179 11.92 12.95 18.02
C SER A 179 10.62 13.74 17.74
N LYS A 180 9.74 13.75 18.71
CA LYS A 180 8.52 14.61 18.76
C LYS A 180 8.54 15.53 19.97
N GLY A 181 9.74 15.90 20.43
CA GLY A 181 9.99 16.66 21.63
C GLY A 181 10.84 15.91 22.65
N LYS A 182 11.02 16.47 23.84
CA LYS A 182 11.94 15.90 24.86
C LYS A 182 11.50 14.54 25.38
N SER A 183 10.19 14.33 25.55
CA SER A 183 9.60 13.14 26.20
C SER A 183 8.70 12.31 25.25
N LYS A 184 8.84 12.48 23.94
CA LYS A 184 8.01 11.78 22.96
C LYS A 184 8.79 11.50 21.68
N ALA A 185 8.72 10.28 21.19
CA ALA A 185 9.37 9.88 19.94
C ALA A 185 8.48 8.92 19.14
N THR A 186 8.66 8.91 17.84
CA THR A 186 8.04 7.95 16.95
C THR A 186 9.09 6.94 16.50
N VAL A 187 8.76 5.67 16.60
CA VAL A 187 9.47 4.57 15.94
C VAL A 187 8.70 4.16 14.68
N HIS A 188 9.45 3.94 13.60
CA HIS A 188 8.95 3.32 12.38
C HIS A 188 9.78 2.07 12.09
N VAL A 189 9.10 0.95 11.95
CA VAL A 189 9.69 -0.36 11.66
C VAL A 189 9.32 -0.74 10.23
N ASP A 190 10.31 -0.89 9.36
CA ASP A 190 10.19 -1.51 8.04
C ASP A 190 10.75 -2.93 8.11
N HIS A 191 9.90 -3.93 7.88
CA HIS A 191 10.30 -5.33 7.76
C HIS A 191 10.22 -5.76 6.29
N GLU A 192 11.36 -6.11 5.72
CA GLU A 192 11.55 -6.39 4.29
C GLU A 192 11.88 -7.86 4.06
N ARG A 193 11.78 -8.28 2.78
CA ARG A 193 12.07 -9.65 2.29
C ARG A 193 11.07 -10.67 2.81
N LEU A 194 9.83 -10.27 2.98
CA LEU A 194 8.75 -11.18 3.27
C LEU A 194 8.41 -12.01 2.02
N SER A 195 7.93 -13.24 2.21
CA SER A 195 7.66 -14.18 1.14
C SER A 195 6.48 -13.78 0.26
N ASP A 196 5.41 -13.28 0.87
CA ASP A 196 4.12 -13.06 0.22
C ASP A 196 3.22 -12.08 0.99
N ALA A 197 2.03 -11.83 0.46
CA ALA A 197 1.04 -10.95 1.07
C ALA A 197 0.49 -11.47 2.41
N GLY A 198 0.46 -12.78 2.62
CA GLY A 198 0.08 -13.39 3.90
C GLY A 198 1.08 -13.04 4.99
N ALA A 199 2.37 -13.22 4.71
CA ALA A 199 3.46 -12.83 5.60
C ALA A 199 3.45 -11.33 5.94
N VAL A 200 3.00 -10.45 5.00
CA VAL A 200 2.79 -9.02 5.28
C VAL A 200 1.73 -8.81 6.36
N ALA A 201 0.60 -9.52 6.29
CA ALA A 201 -0.48 -9.40 7.27
C ALA A 201 -0.03 -9.91 8.65
N GLU A 202 0.63 -11.04 8.70
CA GLU A 202 1.17 -11.64 9.93
C GLU A 202 2.21 -10.72 10.60
N MET A 203 3.19 -10.25 9.84
CA MET A 203 4.23 -9.37 10.37
C MET A 203 3.68 -7.99 10.75
N ARG A 204 2.63 -7.52 10.12
CA ARG A 204 1.92 -6.30 10.54
C ARG A 204 1.28 -6.47 11.90
N ALA A 205 0.60 -7.58 12.14
CA ALA A 205 0.00 -7.91 13.43
C ALA A 205 1.08 -8.06 14.52
N PHE A 206 2.12 -8.82 14.22
CA PHE A 206 3.27 -9.02 15.10
C PHE A 206 3.90 -7.69 15.55
N TRP A 207 4.27 -6.80 14.61
CA TRP A 207 4.90 -5.53 14.97
C TRP A 207 3.97 -4.59 15.72
N LYS A 208 2.67 -4.56 15.38
CA LYS A 208 1.68 -3.78 16.15
C LYS A 208 1.63 -4.21 17.60
N GLU A 209 1.57 -5.51 17.85
CA GLU A 209 1.55 -6.08 19.18
C GLU A 209 2.84 -5.79 19.95
N ARG A 210 4.01 -6.08 19.34
CA ARG A 210 5.32 -5.85 19.98
C ARG A 210 5.55 -4.37 20.30
N LEU A 211 5.18 -3.45 19.43
CA LEU A 211 5.29 -2.01 19.71
C LEU A 211 4.27 -1.53 20.76
N ALA A 212 3.13 -2.20 20.90
CA ALA A 212 2.19 -1.94 21.99
C ALA A 212 2.77 -2.37 23.33
N GLU A 213 3.34 -3.57 23.40
CA GLU A 213 4.04 -4.07 24.61
C GLU A 213 5.20 -3.16 25.01
N LEU A 214 6.07 -2.78 24.05
CA LEU A 214 7.12 -1.80 24.30
C LEU A 214 6.56 -0.50 24.90
N SER A 215 5.54 0.07 24.29
CA SER A 215 4.90 1.31 24.77
C SER A 215 4.40 1.18 26.20
N HIS A 216 3.75 0.07 26.55
CA HIS A 216 3.22 -0.18 27.89
C HIS A 216 4.35 -0.30 28.94
N ARG A 217 5.46 -0.91 28.58
CA ARG A 217 6.61 -1.10 29.50
C ARG A 217 7.37 0.17 29.81
N VAL A 218 7.58 1.04 28.83
CA VAL A 218 8.35 2.28 29.03
C VAL A 218 7.52 3.41 29.67
N THR A 219 6.21 3.20 29.82
CA THR A 219 5.30 4.15 30.47
C THR A 219 4.93 3.79 31.91
N ARG A 220 5.45 2.68 32.42
CA ARG A 220 5.36 2.25 33.82
C ARG A 220 6.59 2.69 34.58
#